data_deff340680eab99084552acf8bd7b9de
#
_entry.id   deff340680eab99084552acf8bd7b9de
#
_cell.length_a   1.000
_cell.length_b   1.000
_cell.length_c   1.000
_cell.angle_alpha   90.00
_cell.angle_beta   90.00
_cell.angle_gamma   90.00
#
_symmetry.space_group_name_H-M   'P 1'
#
loop_
_entity.id
_entity.type
_entity.pdbx_description
1 polymer ?
#
loop_
_entity_poly.entity_id
_entity_poly.type
_entity_poly.pdbx_seq_one_letter_code
_entity_poly.pdbx_strand_id
1 'polypeptide(L)'
;MMFKTISVTLCTLFCVSISSFAQKKELKYEVGTTAQISNKSPLPFWLVSNKNGIVPNENSGLLHFKLFSDFNETNSEFDFSYAASIVGSQGEEGELFFDELYSSLKWKKIFLDLGIKHRDSKYDGIGMSNGDLLFSGNSRSYPELSLGFKDYISIPFTNNWISVKGVFANGILLDNRYVDKANIHHKNAFLRIGKETGLSFSIGLDHYAQWGGKSPKWGNLGGLRAFKEAVLVQAGQVLIDPDGNESLTESYNKSGNHIGQNSFEFSYTDKKVTSSLTFKNIYEDKSGDFRHLPDVKDWNISFYLNFKNQKLLSSFIYEYYTSKDQGGYIIRPDHPIEPTIGFDSYFNNGVFRSGWTNYNRTIGIPLFTTRMENGQARGVNNNAITAHHFGFKGNVSNFQYKAMMTFSNNYGTISLLNDGEGKNPENYSKAYSFPKGLSQQSYMLEIILPELNKIPFSIATRFALDTGEYLPENFGFQISLRYQGLLSK
;
A
#
# COMPACT_ATOMS: atom_id res chain seq x y z
N MET A 1 25.99 -14.77 18.13
CA MET A 1 26.79 -13.70 18.75
C MET A 1 27.38 -12.74 17.71
N MET A 2 27.95 -13.25 16.62
CA MET A 2 28.58 -12.44 15.54
C MET A 2 27.66 -11.42 14.85
N PHE A 3 26.36 -11.71 14.63
CA PHE A 3 25.40 -10.79 14.04
C PHE A 3 25.03 -9.58 14.94
N LYS A 4 25.01 -9.75 16.27
CA LYS A 4 24.77 -8.61 17.19
C LYS A 4 25.94 -7.63 17.19
N THR A 5 27.16 -8.11 17.06
CA THR A 5 28.38 -7.27 17.05
C THR A 5 28.47 -6.49 15.73
N ILE A 6 28.14 -7.11 14.59
CA ILE A 6 28.12 -6.44 13.28
C ILE A 6 27.06 -5.35 13.24
N SER A 7 25.88 -5.58 13.83
CA SER A 7 24.80 -4.59 13.88
C SER A 7 25.17 -3.36 14.72
N VAL A 8 25.81 -3.56 15.87
CA VAL A 8 26.27 -2.45 16.74
C VAL A 8 27.42 -1.68 16.09
N THR A 9 28.36 -2.38 15.43
CA THR A 9 29.50 -1.73 14.76
C THR A 9 29.06 -0.95 13.51
N LEU A 10 28.06 -1.43 12.76
CA LEU A 10 27.45 -0.67 11.65
C LEU A 10 26.71 0.58 12.15
N CYS A 11 25.97 0.48 13.25
CA CYS A 11 25.30 1.63 13.86
C CYS A 11 26.30 2.68 14.38
N THR A 12 27.38 2.25 15.02
CA THR A 12 28.41 3.18 15.53
C THR A 12 29.23 3.82 14.39
N LEU A 13 29.62 3.10 13.36
CA LEU A 13 30.25 3.64 12.17
C LEU A 13 29.32 4.61 11.42
N PHE A 14 28.04 4.32 11.37
CA PHE A 14 27.02 5.18 10.78
C PHE A 14 26.84 6.48 11.57
N CYS A 15 26.82 6.41 12.92
CA CYS A 15 26.73 7.60 13.76
C CYS A 15 28.00 8.50 13.71
N VAL A 16 29.18 7.92 13.53
CA VAL A 16 30.46 8.68 13.47
C VAL A 16 30.66 9.33 12.10
N SER A 17 30.20 8.71 11.01
CA SER A 17 30.30 9.34 9.68
C SER A 17 29.34 10.50 9.46
N ILE A 18 28.22 10.58 10.18
CA ILE A 18 27.27 11.68 10.11
C ILE A 18 27.85 12.98 10.68
N SER A 19 28.71 12.91 11.68
CA SER A 19 29.33 14.09 12.30
C SER A 19 30.31 14.83 11.39
N SER A 20 30.83 14.21 10.34
CA SER A 20 31.78 14.84 9.40
C SER A 20 31.12 15.60 8.24
N PHE A 21 29.82 15.43 8.01
CA PHE A 21 29.04 16.11 6.97
C PHE A 21 27.94 17.03 7.54
N ALA A 22 28.22 17.70 8.65
CA ALA A 22 27.26 18.60 9.30
C ALA A 22 26.94 19.84 8.44
N GLN A 23 26.21 19.66 7.34
CA GLN A 23 25.38 20.73 6.82
C GLN A 23 24.38 21.11 7.91
N LYS A 24 24.22 22.41 8.19
CA LYS A 24 23.19 22.88 9.12
C LYS A 24 21.83 22.37 8.64
N LYS A 25 21.24 21.43 9.38
CA LYS A 25 19.93 20.87 9.12
C LYS A 25 18.92 21.53 10.05
N GLU A 26 17.80 21.97 9.49
CA GLU A 26 16.68 22.42 10.30
C GLU A 26 16.05 21.23 11.02
N LEU A 27 16.00 21.30 12.35
CA LEU A 27 15.24 20.35 13.15
C LEU A 27 13.85 20.94 13.40
N LYS A 28 12.84 20.25 12.87
CA LYS A 28 11.44 20.62 12.96
C LYS A 28 10.71 19.70 13.95
N TYR A 29 9.65 20.21 14.54
CA TYR A 29 8.72 19.39 15.30
C TYR A 29 7.29 19.63 14.87
N GLU A 30 6.45 18.61 15.03
CA GLU A 30 5.02 18.70 14.83
C GLU A 30 4.30 18.10 16.04
N VAL A 31 3.25 18.77 16.49
CA VAL A 31 2.34 18.29 17.54
C VAL A 31 0.94 18.34 16.97
N GLY A 32 0.21 17.26 17.13
CA GLY A 32 -1.16 17.18 16.65
C GLY A 32 -2.07 16.49 17.64
N THR A 33 -3.35 16.86 17.61
CA THR A 33 -4.41 16.13 18.27
C THR A 33 -5.55 15.91 17.30
N THR A 34 -6.22 14.77 17.43
CA THR A 34 -7.37 14.42 16.61
C THR A 34 -8.42 13.79 17.50
N ALA A 35 -9.67 14.23 17.35
CA ALA A 35 -10.83 13.59 17.95
C ALA A 35 -11.78 13.11 16.86
N GLN A 36 -12.34 11.94 17.03
CA GLN A 36 -13.27 11.34 16.07
C GLN A 36 -14.41 10.62 16.75
N ILE A 37 -15.59 10.83 16.20
CA ILE A 37 -16.83 10.25 16.69
C ILE A 37 -17.71 9.81 15.52
N SER A 38 -18.52 8.81 15.78
CA SER A 38 -19.56 8.35 14.86
C SER A 38 -20.77 7.86 15.65
N ASN A 39 -21.90 7.79 14.98
CA ASN A 39 -23.14 7.31 15.59
C ASN A 39 -23.21 5.79 15.74
N LYS A 40 -22.32 5.05 15.05
CA LYS A 40 -22.17 3.58 15.15
C LYS A 40 -20.71 3.18 15.06
N SER A 41 -20.39 1.98 15.51
CA SER A 41 -19.09 1.32 15.27
C SER A 41 -19.24 0.28 14.14
N PRO A 42 -18.23 0.12 13.25
CA PRO A 42 -16.99 0.91 13.15
C PRO A 42 -17.22 2.32 12.61
N LEU A 43 -16.19 3.18 12.71
CA LEU A 43 -16.17 4.49 12.06
C LEU A 43 -16.41 4.38 10.54
N PRO A 44 -16.99 5.41 9.90
CA PRO A 44 -17.15 5.43 8.45
C PRO A 44 -15.84 5.20 7.69
N PHE A 45 -15.95 4.48 6.58
CA PHE A 45 -14.85 3.96 5.77
C PHE A 45 -13.72 4.98 5.51
N TRP A 46 -14.06 6.19 5.04
CA TRP A 46 -13.06 7.19 4.68
C TRP A 46 -12.47 7.97 5.86
N LEU A 47 -13.00 7.86 7.07
CA LEU A 47 -12.31 8.38 8.27
C LEU A 47 -11.10 7.52 8.65
N VAL A 48 -11.12 6.26 8.28
CA VAL A 48 -10.17 5.24 8.73
C VAL A 48 -9.21 4.79 7.62
N SER A 49 -9.72 4.66 6.38
CA SER A 49 -8.98 4.12 5.24
C SER A 49 -7.89 5.06 4.73
N ASN A 50 -6.74 4.52 4.29
CA ASN A 50 -5.61 5.27 3.76
C ASN A 50 -5.09 6.37 4.72
N LYS A 51 -5.07 6.07 6.02
CA LYS A 51 -4.56 6.95 7.09
C LYS A 51 -3.33 6.33 7.78
N ASN A 52 -2.52 5.58 7.05
CA ASN A 52 -1.35 4.85 7.54
C ASN A 52 -1.64 3.96 8.76
N GLY A 53 -2.89 3.48 8.89
CA GLY A 53 -3.31 2.61 9.99
C GLY A 53 -3.26 3.24 11.38
N ILE A 54 -3.13 4.58 11.48
CA ILE A 54 -3.04 5.28 12.78
C ILE A 54 -4.41 5.53 13.43
N VAL A 55 -5.48 5.56 12.63
CA VAL A 55 -6.83 5.86 13.10
C VAL A 55 -7.51 4.56 13.54
N PRO A 56 -7.91 4.37 14.82
CA PRO A 56 -8.72 3.23 15.24
C PRO A 56 -10.07 3.16 14.52
N ASN A 57 -10.69 1.98 14.52
CA ASN A 57 -12.00 1.79 13.88
C ASN A 57 -13.18 2.31 14.75
N GLU A 58 -12.89 2.89 15.89
CA GLU A 58 -13.86 3.29 16.92
C GLU A 58 -13.73 4.76 17.28
N ASN A 59 -14.70 5.27 18.05
CA ASN A 59 -14.63 6.61 18.62
C ASN A 59 -13.39 6.75 19.48
N SER A 60 -12.54 7.73 19.16
CA SER A 60 -11.23 7.84 19.80
C SER A 60 -10.63 9.23 19.73
N GLY A 61 -9.67 9.47 20.63
CA GLY A 61 -8.75 10.60 20.59
C GLY A 61 -7.34 10.14 20.21
N LEU A 62 -6.62 10.96 19.48
CA LEU A 62 -5.24 10.72 19.08
C LEU A 62 -4.37 11.90 19.50
N LEU A 63 -3.17 11.60 19.96
CA LEU A 63 -2.08 12.56 20.13
C LEU A 63 -0.92 12.13 19.24
N HIS A 64 -0.37 13.09 18.52
CA HIS A 64 0.73 12.86 17.60
C HIS A 64 1.87 13.81 17.93
N PHE A 65 3.08 13.29 17.99
CA PHE A 65 4.30 14.06 18.13
C PHE A 65 5.34 13.56 17.13
N LYS A 66 5.96 14.48 16.37
CA LYS A 66 6.99 14.18 15.37
C LYS A 66 8.16 15.14 15.49
N LEU A 67 9.37 14.59 15.50
CA LEU A 67 10.63 15.32 15.28
C LEU A 67 11.18 14.89 13.92
N PHE A 68 11.60 15.85 13.09
CA PHE A 68 12.06 15.51 11.75
C PHE A 68 12.97 16.57 11.15
N SER A 69 13.71 16.15 10.16
CA SER A 69 14.49 17.01 9.27
C SER A 69 14.30 16.53 7.83
N ASP A 70 13.89 17.44 6.97
CA ASP A 70 13.68 17.13 5.55
C ASP A 70 15.00 17.18 4.77
N PHE A 71 14.97 16.68 3.54
CA PHE A 71 16.04 16.97 2.59
C PHE A 71 16.14 18.47 2.33
N ASN A 72 17.35 18.99 2.15
CA ASN A 72 17.55 20.40 1.80
C ASN A 72 17.04 20.64 0.37
N GLU A 73 16.49 21.83 0.14
CA GLU A 73 16.07 22.26 -1.20
C GLU A 73 17.27 22.52 -2.14
N THR A 74 18.47 22.66 -1.58
CA THR A 74 19.70 22.85 -2.35
C THR A 74 20.09 21.57 -3.10
N ASN A 75 20.55 21.71 -4.34
CA ASN A 75 21.01 20.60 -5.19
C ASN A 75 22.34 19.97 -4.69
N SER A 76 22.47 19.68 -3.40
CA SER A 76 23.61 18.93 -2.90
C SER A 76 23.60 17.52 -3.45
N GLU A 77 24.75 17.03 -3.92
CA GLU A 77 24.88 15.66 -4.42
C GLU A 77 24.59 14.62 -3.33
N PHE A 78 24.90 14.97 -2.08
CA PHE A 78 24.64 14.13 -0.91
C PHE A 78 23.77 14.89 0.09
N ASP A 79 22.73 14.27 0.58
CA ASP A 79 21.83 14.84 1.58
C ASP A 79 21.20 13.73 2.44
N PHE A 80 20.64 14.09 3.59
CA PHE A 80 19.94 13.14 4.46
C PHE A 80 18.68 13.77 5.08
N SER A 81 17.73 12.93 5.41
CA SER A 81 16.52 13.28 6.15
C SER A 81 16.25 12.21 7.20
N TYR A 82 15.51 12.56 8.25
CA TYR A 82 15.12 11.62 9.30
C TYR A 82 13.85 12.08 9.99
N ALA A 83 13.14 11.12 10.59
CA ALA A 83 12.03 11.43 11.47
C ALA A 83 11.90 10.41 12.58
N ALA A 84 11.35 10.86 13.71
CA ALA A 84 10.82 10.06 14.78
C ALA A 84 9.43 10.58 15.14
N SER A 85 8.40 9.75 14.96
CA SER A 85 7.00 10.09 15.20
C SER A 85 6.35 9.05 16.09
N ILE A 86 5.63 9.52 17.10
CA ILE A 86 4.88 8.69 18.06
C ILE A 86 3.42 9.10 18.01
N VAL A 87 2.54 8.11 17.99
CA VAL A 87 1.09 8.30 18.11
C VAL A 87 0.60 7.57 19.35
N GLY A 88 -0.12 8.30 20.20
CA GLY A 88 -0.93 7.75 21.28
C GLY A 88 -2.41 7.81 20.90
N SER A 89 -3.12 6.70 21.04
CA SER A 89 -4.57 6.64 20.85
C SER A 89 -5.27 6.30 22.16
N GLN A 90 -6.44 6.89 22.35
CA GLN A 90 -7.36 6.55 23.43
C GLN A 90 -8.70 6.17 22.79
N GLY A 91 -9.13 4.92 23.00
CA GLY A 91 -10.36 4.30 22.56
C GLY A 91 -10.69 3.18 23.54
N GLU A 92 -11.35 2.11 23.09
CA GLU A 92 -11.61 0.93 23.95
C GLU A 92 -10.30 0.28 24.40
N GLU A 93 -9.29 0.23 23.52
CA GLU A 93 -7.93 -0.19 23.83
C GLU A 93 -6.96 0.93 23.48
N GLY A 94 -6.41 1.61 24.50
CA GLY A 94 -5.39 2.64 24.32
C GLY A 94 -4.08 2.05 23.80
N GLU A 95 -3.46 2.68 22.82
CA GLU A 95 -2.22 2.21 22.23
C GLU A 95 -1.20 3.36 22.08
N LEU A 96 0.07 3.05 22.26
CA LEU A 96 1.20 3.95 22.01
C LEU A 96 2.18 3.25 21.07
N PHE A 97 2.50 3.86 19.92
CA PHE A 97 3.38 3.24 18.93
C PHE A 97 4.18 4.27 18.14
N PHE A 98 5.27 3.82 17.53
CA PHE A 98 5.99 4.60 16.53
C PHE A 98 5.24 4.54 15.20
N ASP A 99 4.85 5.71 14.71
CA ASP A 99 4.22 5.89 13.40
C ASP A 99 5.28 5.97 12.29
N GLU A 100 6.31 6.79 12.52
CA GLU A 100 7.52 6.84 11.69
C GLU A 100 8.77 6.82 12.58
N LEU A 101 9.78 6.06 12.15
CA LEU A 101 11.11 6.06 12.74
C LEU A 101 12.09 5.69 11.65
N TYR A 102 12.67 6.68 10.96
CA TYR A 102 13.52 6.42 9.81
C TYR A 102 14.71 7.36 9.69
N SER A 103 15.67 6.92 8.88
CA SER A 103 16.75 7.70 8.30
C SER A 103 16.80 7.46 6.81
N SER A 104 16.97 8.53 6.03
CA SER A 104 17.05 8.48 4.57
C SER A 104 18.32 9.18 4.12
N LEU A 105 19.09 8.53 3.26
CA LEU A 105 20.24 9.10 2.59
C LEU A 105 19.91 9.30 1.12
N LYS A 106 20.35 10.41 0.57
CA LYS A 106 20.25 10.74 -0.84
C LYS A 106 21.64 10.99 -1.40
N TRP A 107 22.01 10.28 -2.45
CA TRP A 107 23.18 10.57 -3.26
C TRP A 107 22.74 10.76 -4.71
N LYS A 108 22.78 12.01 -5.16
CA LYS A 108 22.19 12.40 -6.46
C LYS A 108 20.71 12.00 -6.51
N LYS A 109 20.37 10.99 -7.30
CA LYS A 109 19.02 10.44 -7.45
C LYS A 109 18.83 9.07 -6.78
N ILE A 110 19.88 8.53 -6.16
CA ILE A 110 19.83 7.27 -5.40
C ILE A 110 19.38 7.57 -3.98
N PHE A 111 18.46 6.79 -3.47
CA PHE A 111 17.97 6.85 -2.09
C PHE A 111 18.22 5.54 -1.37
N LEU A 112 18.63 5.65 -0.12
CA LEU A 112 18.71 4.57 0.85
C LEU A 112 17.86 4.96 2.05
N ASP A 113 16.73 4.26 2.24
CA ASP A 113 15.86 4.45 3.40
C ASP A 113 16.03 3.29 4.37
N LEU A 114 16.08 3.58 5.66
CA LEU A 114 16.12 2.59 6.73
C LEU A 114 15.11 2.96 7.82
N GLY A 115 14.19 2.07 8.13
CA GLY A 115 13.25 2.22 9.23
C GLY A 115 11.78 2.20 8.79
N ILE A 116 10.91 2.71 9.67
CA ILE A 116 9.47 2.82 9.45
C ILE A 116 9.21 4.18 8.81
N LYS A 117 8.81 4.18 7.55
CA LYS A 117 8.58 5.40 6.78
C LYS A 117 7.29 5.32 5.98
N HIS A 118 6.50 6.38 6.01
CA HIS A 118 5.35 6.49 5.13
C HIS A 118 5.79 6.66 3.68
N ARG A 119 5.05 6.08 2.76
CA ARG A 119 5.23 6.31 1.33
C ARG A 119 4.36 7.48 0.87
N ASP A 120 4.87 8.24 -0.09
CA ASP A 120 4.15 9.38 -0.65
C ASP A 120 2.86 8.90 -1.34
N SER A 121 1.76 9.59 -1.07
CA SER A 121 0.51 9.33 -1.78
C SER A 121 0.55 9.95 -3.17
N LYS A 122 0.12 9.17 -4.18
CA LYS A 122 -0.12 9.65 -5.53
C LYS A 122 -1.50 10.34 -5.59
N TYR A 123 -1.76 11.09 -6.64
CA TYR A 123 -3.06 11.72 -6.91
C TYR A 123 -3.55 12.66 -5.81
N ASP A 124 -2.64 13.44 -5.20
CA ASP A 124 -2.96 14.41 -4.13
C ASP A 124 -3.70 13.81 -2.91
N GLY A 125 -3.64 12.49 -2.73
CA GLY A 125 -4.33 11.77 -1.66
C GLY A 125 -5.85 11.78 -1.79
N ILE A 126 -6.37 11.87 -3.01
CA ILE A 126 -7.80 11.77 -3.33
C ILE A 126 -8.15 10.50 -4.11
N GLY A 127 -7.17 9.61 -4.36
CA GLY A 127 -7.38 8.32 -5.00
C GLY A 127 -7.81 7.22 -4.04
N MET A 128 -8.49 6.23 -4.58
CA MET A 128 -8.99 5.07 -3.84
C MET A 128 -7.87 4.24 -3.20
N SER A 129 -6.74 4.08 -3.88
CA SER A 129 -5.58 3.30 -3.45
C SER A 129 -4.31 4.15 -3.30
N ASN A 130 -4.41 5.47 -3.28
CA ASN A 130 -3.26 6.38 -3.34
C ASN A 130 -2.30 6.09 -4.51
N GLY A 131 -2.82 5.44 -5.57
CA GLY A 131 -2.09 5.09 -6.77
C GLY A 131 -1.27 3.80 -6.69
N ASP A 132 -1.39 3.01 -5.63
CA ASP A 132 -0.78 1.69 -5.49
C ASP A 132 -1.78 0.69 -4.90
N LEU A 133 -2.13 -0.34 -5.69
CA LEU A 133 -3.11 -1.35 -5.27
C LEU A 133 -2.55 -2.28 -4.19
N LEU A 134 -1.23 -2.41 -4.10
CA LEU A 134 -0.55 -3.32 -3.19
C LEU A 134 -0.04 -2.65 -1.93
N PHE A 135 0.18 -1.32 -1.96
CA PHE A 135 0.63 -0.53 -0.83
C PHE A 135 -0.01 0.86 -0.82
N SER A 136 -1.21 0.96 -0.28
CA SER A 136 -2.03 2.18 -0.37
C SER A 136 -1.85 3.16 0.80
N GLY A 137 -1.15 2.77 1.87
CA GLY A 137 -1.14 3.50 3.15
C GLY A 137 -2.38 3.22 4.00
N ASN A 138 -3.09 2.11 3.77
CA ASN A 138 -4.23 1.70 4.58
C ASN A 138 -3.82 1.05 5.90
N SER A 139 -2.70 0.33 5.93
CA SER A 139 -2.09 -0.23 7.15
C SER A 139 -0.94 0.62 7.66
N ARG A 140 -0.47 0.34 8.88
CA ARG A 140 0.79 0.92 9.38
C ARG A 140 1.95 0.53 8.48
N SER A 141 2.93 1.44 8.35
CA SER A 141 4.21 1.11 7.75
C SER A 141 4.99 0.11 8.62
N TYR A 142 5.89 -0.63 8.02
CA TYR A 142 6.74 -1.59 8.69
C TYR A 142 8.22 -1.22 8.53
N PRO A 143 9.12 -1.68 9.43
CA PRO A 143 10.56 -1.46 9.26
C PRO A 143 11.05 -2.09 7.96
N GLU A 144 11.70 -1.28 7.11
CA GLU A 144 12.31 -1.76 5.87
C GLU A 144 13.66 -1.08 5.60
N LEU A 145 14.52 -1.78 4.86
CA LEU A 145 15.68 -1.24 4.16
C LEU A 145 15.34 -1.16 2.69
N SER A 146 15.36 0.04 2.12
CA SER A 146 15.00 0.31 0.73
C SER A 146 16.10 1.07 0.02
N LEU A 147 16.50 0.59 -1.16
CA LEU A 147 17.49 1.22 -2.04
C LEU A 147 16.89 1.39 -3.43
N GLY A 148 17.06 2.55 -4.04
CA GLY A 148 16.57 2.73 -5.41
C GLY A 148 16.56 4.16 -5.90
N PHE A 149 15.89 4.32 -7.03
CA PHE A 149 15.59 5.59 -7.67
C PHE A 149 14.10 5.84 -7.52
N LYS A 150 13.70 6.78 -6.68
CA LYS A 150 12.28 7.13 -6.48
C LYS A 150 11.75 7.96 -7.65
N ASP A 151 12.62 8.77 -8.27
CA ASP A 151 12.32 9.57 -9.44
C ASP A 151 12.89 8.94 -10.70
N TYR A 152 12.31 9.26 -11.84
CA TYR A 152 12.82 8.82 -13.13
C TYR A 152 14.21 9.38 -13.41
N ILE A 153 15.12 8.50 -13.79
CA ILE A 153 16.48 8.82 -14.25
C ILE A 153 16.54 8.60 -15.74
N SER A 154 16.90 9.65 -16.48
CA SER A 154 17.07 9.56 -17.92
C SER A 154 18.26 8.68 -18.27
N ILE A 155 18.07 7.78 -19.22
CA ILE A 155 19.15 6.97 -19.77
C ILE A 155 20.06 7.87 -20.63
N PRO A 156 21.39 7.84 -20.44
CA PRO A 156 22.32 8.61 -21.25
C PRO A 156 22.11 8.36 -22.75
N PHE A 157 22.38 9.35 -23.57
CA PHE A 157 22.29 9.32 -25.04
C PHE A 157 20.86 9.24 -25.63
N THR A 158 19.82 9.29 -24.82
CA THR A 158 18.42 9.26 -25.28
C THR A 158 17.75 10.63 -25.35
N ASN A 159 18.48 11.72 -25.14
CA ASN A 159 17.94 13.10 -25.05
C ASN A 159 16.75 13.24 -24.09
N ASN A 160 16.79 12.51 -22.97
CA ASN A 160 15.73 12.41 -21.95
C ASN A 160 14.42 11.78 -22.45
N TRP A 161 14.44 11.06 -23.57
CA TRP A 161 13.27 10.36 -24.09
C TRP A 161 13.02 9.03 -23.39
N ILE A 162 14.05 8.40 -22.84
CA ILE A 162 13.91 7.15 -22.10
C ILE A 162 14.41 7.35 -20.68
N SER A 163 13.58 7.02 -19.73
CA SER A 163 13.90 7.14 -18.30
C SER A 163 13.45 5.91 -17.53
N VAL A 164 14.17 5.60 -16.48
CA VAL A 164 13.89 4.44 -15.62
C VAL A 164 13.80 4.85 -14.16
N LYS A 165 13.00 4.15 -13.38
CA LYS A 165 13.04 4.17 -11.92
C LYS A 165 12.83 2.78 -11.38
N GLY A 166 13.25 2.54 -10.13
CA GLY A 166 13.09 1.24 -9.51
C GLY A 166 13.58 1.25 -8.07
N VAL A 167 13.04 0.34 -7.29
CA VAL A 167 13.33 0.16 -5.88
C VAL A 167 13.56 -1.32 -5.59
N PHE A 168 14.45 -1.59 -4.67
CA PHE A 168 14.69 -2.90 -4.06
C PHE A 168 14.66 -2.74 -2.54
N ALA A 169 13.74 -3.44 -1.87
CA ALA A 169 13.56 -3.29 -0.45
C ALA A 169 13.30 -4.63 0.25
N ASN A 170 13.63 -4.68 1.53
CA ASN A 170 13.27 -5.78 2.42
C ASN A 170 12.84 -5.22 3.77
N GLY A 171 11.71 -5.70 4.25
CA GLY A 171 11.12 -5.31 5.51
C GLY A 171 10.68 -6.50 6.33
N ILE A 172 10.15 -6.23 7.51
CA ILE A 172 9.64 -7.22 8.46
C ILE A 172 8.32 -6.75 9.05
N LEU A 173 7.35 -7.66 9.12
CA LEU A 173 6.06 -7.44 9.78
C LEU A 173 6.17 -7.81 11.25
N LEU A 174 5.85 -6.86 12.13
CA LEU A 174 6.01 -6.97 13.58
C LEU A 174 4.68 -7.05 14.33
N ASP A 175 3.56 -7.07 13.61
CA ASP A 175 2.23 -7.22 14.18
C ASP A 175 1.98 -8.65 14.70
N ASN A 176 0.92 -8.82 15.48
CA ASN A 176 0.43 -10.14 15.88
C ASN A 176 -0.22 -10.84 14.68
N ARG A 177 0.45 -11.85 14.12
CA ARG A 177 0.06 -12.52 12.88
C ARG A 177 0.33 -14.02 12.89
N TYR A 178 -0.28 -14.77 11.94
CA TYR A 178 -0.16 -16.23 11.90
C TYR A 178 1.29 -16.71 11.71
N VAL A 179 2.04 -16.12 10.79
CA VAL A 179 3.48 -16.37 10.63
C VAL A 179 4.22 -15.24 11.33
N ASP A 180 4.70 -15.48 12.55
CA ASP A 180 5.42 -14.49 13.35
C ASP A 180 6.66 -13.97 12.63
N LYS A 181 6.86 -12.65 12.63
CA LYS A 181 8.00 -11.97 12.01
C LYS A 181 8.20 -12.35 10.53
N ALA A 182 7.10 -12.48 9.79
CA ALA A 182 7.17 -12.64 8.34
C ALA A 182 7.90 -11.45 7.70
N ASN A 183 8.79 -11.74 6.75
CA ASN A 183 9.48 -10.71 5.98
C ASN A 183 8.68 -10.32 4.74
N ILE A 184 8.91 -9.11 4.26
CA ILE A 184 8.42 -8.64 2.96
C ILE A 184 9.64 -8.26 2.11
N HIS A 185 9.75 -8.86 0.93
CA HIS A 185 10.60 -8.38 -0.15
C HIS A 185 9.78 -7.54 -1.10
N HIS A 186 10.31 -6.39 -1.53
CA HIS A 186 9.70 -5.53 -2.55
C HIS A 186 10.73 -5.17 -3.61
N LYS A 187 10.35 -5.26 -4.86
CA LYS A 187 11.11 -4.74 -5.98
C LYS A 187 10.16 -4.20 -7.05
N ASN A 188 10.56 -3.12 -7.68
CA ASN A 188 9.85 -2.61 -8.84
C ASN A 188 10.80 -2.07 -9.89
N ALA A 189 10.28 -1.96 -11.12
CA ALA A 189 10.95 -1.34 -12.23
C ALA A 189 9.93 -0.66 -13.13
N PHE A 190 10.22 0.58 -13.53
CA PHE A 190 9.39 1.37 -14.44
C PHE A 190 10.25 1.95 -15.55
N LEU A 191 9.76 1.85 -16.76
CA LEU A 191 10.31 2.47 -17.97
C LEU A 191 9.35 3.56 -18.43
N ARG A 192 9.86 4.78 -18.68
CA ARG A 192 9.10 5.87 -19.29
C ARG A 192 9.69 6.19 -20.66
N ILE A 193 8.84 6.28 -21.66
CA ILE A 193 9.13 6.77 -23.02
C ILE A 193 8.41 8.10 -23.17
N GLY A 194 9.13 9.14 -23.58
CA GLY A 194 8.68 10.53 -23.64
C GLY A 194 9.37 11.38 -22.58
N LYS A 195 9.27 12.70 -22.75
CA LYS A 195 9.88 13.67 -21.84
C LYS A 195 9.00 13.90 -20.62
N GLU A 196 9.52 14.57 -19.62
CA GLU A 196 8.78 14.96 -18.42
C GLU A 196 7.65 15.97 -18.72
N THR A 197 7.87 16.80 -19.75
CA THR A 197 6.86 17.73 -20.29
C THR A 197 6.39 17.24 -21.67
N GLY A 198 5.10 17.39 -21.96
CA GLY A 198 4.45 16.82 -23.12
C GLY A 198 3.87 15.44 -22.86
N LEU A 199 3.68 14.67 -23.90
CA LEU A 199 3.18 13.30 -23.82
C LEU A 199 4.28 12.33 -23.39
N SER A 200 3.96 11.41 -22.50
CA SER A 200 4.79 10.28 -22.14
C SER A 200 3.96 9.03 -21.89
N PHE A 201 4.59 7.88 -22.05
CA PHE A 201 4.05 6.57 -21.72
C PHE A 201 4.99 5.87 -20.76
N SER A 202 4.43 5.28 -19.71
CA SER A 202 5.20 4.49 -18.75
C SER A 202 4.63 3.09 -18.62
N ILE A 203 5.53 2.12 -18.51
CA ILE A 203 5.23 0.73 -18.19
C ILE A 203 5.98 0.36 -16.92
N GLY A 204 5.33 -0.35 -16.01
CA GLY A 204 5.92 -0.72 -14.73
C GLY A 204 5.44 -2.04 -14.20
N LEU A 205 6.32 -2.64 -13.40
CA LEU A 205 6.07 -3.86 -12.65
C LEU A 205 6.45 -3.62 -11.20
N ASP A 206 5.50 -3.83 -10.29
CA ASP A 206 5.73 -3.95 -8.86
C ASP A 206 5.56 -5.41 -8.45
N HIS A 207 6.44 -5.89 -7.59
CA HIS A 207 6.41 -7.24 -7.08
C HIS A 207 6.77 -7.27 -5.60
N TYR A 208 5.93 -7.91 -4.82
CA TYR A 208 6.13 -8.17 -3.40
C TYR A 208 6.15 -9.68 -3.14
N ALA A 209 6.86 -10.10 -2.09
CA ALA A 209 6.82 -11.45 -1.59
C ALA A 209 6.85 -11.46 -0.06
N GLN A 210 5.87 -12.10 0.59
CA GLN A 210 5.99 -12.47 2.00
C GLN A 210 6.81 -13.77 2.07
N TRP A 211 7.83 -13.78 2.93
CA TRP A 211 8.74 -14.92 3.06
C TRP A 211 9.28 -15.02 4.47
N GLY A 212 9.81 -16.18 4.83
CA GLY A 212 10.44 -16.39 6.15
C GLY A 212 9.46 -16.26 7.31
N GLY A 213 9.99 -16.00 8.49
CA GLY A 213 9.23 -15.97 9.73
C GLY A 213 9.04 -17.36 10.35
N LYS A 214 8.19 -17.43 11.39
CA LYS A 214 7.90 -18.68 12.10
C LYS A 214 6.42 -19.01 12.04
N SER A 215 6.10 -20.09 11.34
CA SER A 215 4.72 -20.61 11.23
C SER A 215 4.41 -21.54 12.40
N PRO A 216 3.22 -21.47 13.01
CA PRO A 216 2.77 -22.44 14.00
C PRO A 216 2.70 -23.87 13.43
N LYS A 217 2.33 -24.01 12.16
CA LYS A 217 2.17 -25.31 11.49
C LYS A 217 3.47 -25.81 10.87
N TRP A 218 4.23 -24.94 10.20
CA TRP A 218 5.36 -25.33 9.35
C TRP A 218 6.73 -25.01 9.97
N GLY A 219 6.78 -24.46 11.20
CA GLY A 219 8.01 -24.09 11.86
C GLY A 219 8.70 -22.88 11.23
N ASN A 220 10.04 -22.92 11.13
CA ASN A 220 10.84 -21.82 10.59
C ASN A 220 10.82 -21.84 9.05
N LEU A 221 10.30 -20.76 8.45
CA LEU A 221 10.22 -20.56 7.00
C LEU A 221 11.37 -19.70 6.45
N GLY A 222 12.30 -19.25 7.32
CA GLY A 222 13.36 -18.30 6.98
C GLY A 222 14.66 -18.98 6.57
N GLY A 223 15.61 -18.11 6.17
CA GLY A 223 16.97 -18.47 5.81
C GLY A 223 17.41 -17.87 4.49
N LEU A 224 18.71 -17.94 4.19
CA LEU A 224 19.28 -17.36 2.98
C LEU A 224 18.69 -17.96 1.69
N ARG A 225 18.33 -19.23 1.73
CA ARG A 225 17.70 -19.93 0.61
C ARG A 225 16.30 -19.37 0.35
N ALA A 226 15.44 -19.27 1.39
CA ALA A 226 14.09 -18.71 1.27
C ALA A 226 14.13 -17.26 0.78
N PHE A 227 15.10 -16.46 1.25
CA PHE A 227 15.33 -15.11 0.73
C PHE A 227 15.64 -15.11 -0.77
N LYS A 228 16.57 -15.96 -1.21
CA LYS A 228 16.92 -16.07 -2.64
C LYS A 228 15.71 -16.50 -3.48
N GLU A 229 14.93 -17.47 -3.01
CA GLU A 229 13.75 -17.97 -3.68
C GLU A 229 12.67 -16.86 -3.81
N ALA A 230 12.42 -16.10 -2.75
CA ALA A 230 11.50 -14.96 -2.75
C ALA A 230 11.95 -13.86 -3.72
N VAL A 231 13.24 -13.49 -3.70
CA VAL A 231 13.80 -12.46 -4.59
C VAL A 231 13.74 -12.90 -6.06
N LEU A 232 14.03 -14.16 -6.37
CA LEU A 232 14.11 -14.68 -7.74
C LEU A 232 12.81 -15.32 -8.24
N VAL A 233 11.75 -15.32 -7.40
CA VAL A 233 10.43 -15.93 -7.71
C VAL A 233 10.60 -17.41 -8.11
N GLN A 234 11.37 -18.15 -7.30
CA GLN A 234 11.66 -19.57 -7.56
C GLN A 234 10.65 -20.48 -6.84
N ALA A 235 10.51 -21.70 -7.32
CA ALA A 235 9.75 -22.72 -6.63
C ALA A 235 10.36 -23.01 -5.25
N GLY A 236 9.49 -23.18 -4.25
CA GLY A 236 9.88 -23.49 -2.87
C GLY A 236 10.19 -24.96 -2.65
N GLN A 237 10.55 -25.26 -1.42
CA GLN A 237 10.62 -26.63 -0.93
C GLN A 237 9.22 -27.09 -0.48
N VAL A 238 8.97 -28.39 -0.53
CA VAL A 238 7.84 -29.00 0.16
C VAL A 238 7.96 -28.67 1.64
N LEU A 239 6.98 -28.00 2.22
CA LEU A 239 6.89 -27.82 3.67
C LEU A 239 6.28 -29.05 4.28
N ILE A 240 6.91 -29.59 5.34
CA ILE A 240 6.45 -30.77 6.07
C ILE A 240 6.12 -30.31 7.50
N ASP A 241 4.90 -30.59 7.96
CA ASP A 241 4.50 -30.31 9.33
C ASP A 241 5.03 -31.38 10.32
N PRO A 242 4.93 -31.17 11.64
CA PRO A 242 5.42 -32.14 12.63
C PRO A 242 4.76 -33.52 12.53
N ASP A 243 3.59 -33.62 11.94
CA ASP A 243 2.85 -34.88 11.75
C ASP A 243 3.20 -35.57 10.43
N GLY A 244 4.15 -34.99 9.66
CA GLY A 244 4.61 -35.55 8.39
C GLY A 244 3.73 -35.20 7.18
N ASN A 245 2.75 -34.29 7.34
CA ASN A 245 1.93 -33.86 6.21
C ASN A 245 2.68 -32.84 5.37
N GLU A 246 2.62 -33.00 4.06
CA GLU A 246 3.22 -32.09 3.09
C GLU A 246 2.30 -30.93 2.74
N SER A 247 2.88 -29.74 2.53
CA SER A 247 2.17 -28.62 1.93
C SER A 247 2.14 -28.76 0.41
N LEU A 248 1.03 -29.17 -0.13
CA LEU A 248 0.83 -29.23 -1.59
C LEU A 248 0.95 -27.84 -2.24
N THR A 249 0.57 -26.79 -1.51
CA THR A 249 0.59 -25.41 -2.02
C THR A 249 2.01 -24.96 -2.39
N GLU A 250 2.99 -25.19 -1.50
CA GLU A 250 4.38 -24.76 -1.74
C GLU A 250 5.14 -25.63 -2.75
N SER A 251 4.75 -26.90 -2.91
CA SER A 251 5.38 -27.80 -3.88
C SER A 251 5.04 -27.47 -5.33
N TYR A 252 3.86 -26.87 -5.56
CA TYR A 252 3.39 -26.49 -6.90
C TYR A 252 3.54 -24.99 -7.18
N ASN A 253 3.65 -24.15 -6.14
CA ASN A 253 3.73 -22.70 -6.23
C ASN A 253 5.17 -22.17 -6.01
N LYS A 254 5.30 -20.86 -5.98
CA LYS A 254 6.52 -20.17 -5.61
C LYS A 254 6.69 -20.17 -4.10
N SER A 255 7.96 -20.16 -3.65
CA SER A 255 8.29 -20.09 -2.22
C SER A 255 7.86 -18.75 -1.64
N GLY A 256 6.90 -18.79 -0.73
CA GLY A 256 6.31 -17.61 -0.11
C GLY A 256 5.00 -17.14 -0.76
N ASN A 257 4.50 -16.01 -0.31
CA ASN A 257 3.29 -15.38 -0.86
C ASN A 257 3.68 -14.24 -1.82
N HIS A 258 3.57 -14.48 -3.12
CA HIS A 258 3.93 -13.53 -4.16
C HIS A 258 2.71 -12.78 -4.67
N ILE A 259 2.81 -11.45 -4.68
CA ILE A 259 1.78 -10.58 -5.22
C ILE A 259 2.45 -9.46 -6.03
N GLY A 260 1.85 -9.09 -7.15
CA GLY A 260 2.38 -8.04 -8.01
C GLY A 260 1.29 -7.21 -8.68
N GLN A 261 1.71 -6.10 -9.28
CA GLN A 261 0.87 -5.32 -10.17
C GLN A 261 1.64 -4.92 -11.43
N ASN A 262 0.98 -5.01 -12.57
CA ASN A 262 1.42 -4.37 -13.81
C ASN A 262 0.81 -2.97 -13.87
N SER A 263 1.53 -2.02 -14.47
CA SER A 263 1.09 -0.64 -14.61
C SER A 263 1.40 -0.12 -16.00
N PHE A 264 0.41 0.53 -16.63
CA PHE A 264 0.55 1.26 -17.89
C PHE A 264 -0.01 2.65 -17.67
N GLU A 265 0.77 3.70 -17.95
CA GLU A 265 0.35 5.07 -17.73
C GLU A 265 0.64 5.92 -18.98
N PHE A 266 -0.39 6.53 -19.51
CA PHE A 266 -0.30 7.62 -20.48
C PHE A 266 -0.43 8.93 -19.72
N SER A 267 0.54 9.83 -19.87
CA SER A 267 0.52 11.11 -19.18
C SER A 267 0.84 12.27 -20.10
N TYR A 268 0.27 13.41 -19.80
CA TYR A 268 0.54 14.69 -20.44
C TYR A 268 0.77 15.75 -19.39
N THR A 269 1.87 16.47 -19.51
CA THR A 269 2.23 17.54 -18.58
C THR A 269 2.62 18.80 -19.36
N ASP A 270 1.98 19.92 -19.03
CA ASP A 270 2.37 21.24 -19.50
C ASP A 270 2.37 22.27 -18.35
N LYS A 271 2.41 23.57 -18.68
CA LYS A 271 2.40 24.66 -17.68
C LYS A 271 1.05 24.83 -16.97
N LYS A 272 -0.04 24.27 -17.48
CA LYS A 272 -1.40 24.47 -16.96
C LYS A 272 -1.96 23.22 -16.30
N VAL A 273 -1.65 22.04 -16.85
CA VAL A 273 -2.25 20.78 -16.42
C VAL A 273 -1.23 19.65 -16.44
N THR A 274 -1.39 18.74 -15.49
CA THR A 274 -0.88 17.37 -15.57
C THR A 274 -2.07 16.44 -15.62
N SER A 275 -2.12 15.57 -16.62
CA SER A 275 -3.17 14.55 -16.76
C SER A 275 -2.54 13.17 -16.91
N SER A 276 -3.20 12.15 -16.39
CA SER A 276 -2.80 10.76 -16.62
C SER A 276 -3.99 9.83 -16.75
N LEU A 277 -3.84 8.85 -17.62
CA LEU A 277 -4.72 7.70 -17.73
C LEU A 277 -3.88 6.46 -17.41
N THR A 278 -4.22 5.79 -16.31
CA THR A 278 -3.43 4.66 -15.77
C THR A 278 -4.28 3.40 -15.77
N PHE A 279 -3.69 2.30 -16.21
CA PHE A 279 -4.26 0.95 -16.16
C PHE A 279 -3.38 0.09 -15.27
N LYS A 280 -3.97 -0.60 -14.29
CA LYS A 280 -3.26 -1.51 -13.39
C LYS A 280 -4.04 -2.77 -13.20
N ASN A 281 -3.35 -3.90 -13.09
CA ASN A 281 -3.93 -5.16 -12.64
C ASN A 281 -3.07 -5.78 -11.55
N ILE A 282 -3.74 -6.42 -10.59
CA ILE A 282 -3.10 -7.27 -9.58
C ILE A 282 -2.91 -8.65 -10.19
N TYR A 283 -1.82 -9.30 -9.83
CA TYR A 283 -1.58 -10.72 -10.09
C TYR A 283 -0.95 -11.38 -8.86
N GLU A 284 -1.22 -12.65 -8.67
CA GLU A 284 -0.54 -13.50 -7.71
C GLU A 284 0.14 -14.63 -8.48
N ASP A 285 1.29 -15.10 -7.98
CA ASP A 285 2.13 -16.12 -8.61
C ASP A 285 2.51 -15.77 -10.07
N LYS A 286 1.97 -16.48 -11.06
CA LYS A 286 2.25 -16.29 -12.50
C LYS A 286 1.01 -15.99 -13.33
N SER A 287 -0.17 -16.03 -12.75
CA SER A 287 -1.42 -16.02 -13.48
C SER A 287 -1.77 -14.70 -14.15
N GLY A 288 -1.20 -13.59 -13.71
CA GLY A 288 -1.49 -12.26 -14.25
C GLY A 288 -0.27 -11.48 -14.69
N ASP A 289 0.89 -12.14 -14.89
CA ASP A 289 2.09 -11.47 -15.40
C ASP A 289 1.91 -11.00 -16.85
N PHE A 290 2.84 -10.21 -17.39
CA PHE A 290 2.76 -9.64 -18.75
C PHE A 290 2.45 -10.66 -19.87
N ARG A 291 2.75 -11.94 -19.67
CA ARG A 291 2.51 -13.00 -20.67
C ARG A 291 1.05 -13.41 -20.72
N HIS A 292 0.31 -13.21 -19.64
CA HIS A 292 -1.09 -13.59 -19.46
C HIS A 292 -2.04 -12.39 -19.44
N LEU A 293 -1.55 -11.17 -19.74
CA LEU A 293 -2.37 -9.95 -19.79
C LEU A 293 -3.65 -10.06 -20.63
N PRO A 294 -3.68 -10.76 -21.77
CA PRO A 294 -4.92 -10.91 -22.55
C PRO A 294 -6.04 -11.63 -21.77
N ASP A 295 -5.69 -12.47 -20.80
CA ASP A 295 -6.63 -13.25 -20.01
C ASP A 295 -7.10 -12.51 -18.75
N VAL A 296 -6.46 -11.37 -18.40
CA VAL A 296 -6.78 -10.60 -17.21
C VAL A 296 -8.06 -9.78 -17.45
N LYS A 297 -9.04 -9.96 -16.57
CA LYS A 297 -10.29 -9.18 -16.58
C LYS A 297 -10.37 -8.19 -15.43
N ASP A 298 -9.45 -8.28 -14.47
CA ASP A 298 -9.42 -7.43 -13.28
C ASP A 298 -8.50 -6.22 -13.52
N TRP A 299 -9.09 -5.02 -13.48
CA TRP A 299 -8.37 -3.78 -13.76
C TRP A 299 -8.75 -2.66 -12.79
N ASN A 300 -7.77 -1.85 -12.45
CA ASN A 300 -7.96 -0.48 -12.00
C ASN A 300 -7.66 0.46 -13.16
N ILE A 301 -8.63 1.27 -13.53
CA ILE A 301 -8.49 2.31 -14.54
C ILE A 301 -8.65 3.65 -13.84
N SER A 302 -7.62 4.50 -13.88
CA SER A 302 -7.60 5.80 -13.20
C SER A 302 -7.39 6.92 -14.20
N PHE A 303 -8.27 7.90 -14.20
CA PHE A 303 -8.11 9.16 -14.93
C PHE A 303 -7.91 10.29 -13.94
N TYR A 304 -6.73 10.93 -13.98
CA TYR A 304 -6.35 11.99 -13.06
C TYR A 304 -6.04 13.29 -13.79
N LEU A 305 -6.46 14.40 -13.19
CA LEU A 305 -6.17 15.77 -13.63
C LEU A 305 -5.62 16.57 -12.44
N ASN A 306 -4.56 17.34 -12.68
CA ASN A 306 -4.07 18.36 -11.75
C ASN A 306 -3.92 19.68 -12.51
N PHE A 307 -4.65 20.69 -12.10
CA PHE A 307 -4.68 22.02 -12.69
C PHE A 307 -3.77 22.97 -11.91
N LYS A 308 -2.61 23.28 -12.45
CA LYS A 308 -1.55 24.05 -11.77
C LYS A 308 -1.95 25.48 -11.37
N ASN A 309 -2.90 26.09 -12.07
CA ASN A 309 -3.30 27.50 -11.89
C ASN A 309 -4.77 27.66 -11.50
N GLN A 310 -5.50 26.59 -11.23
CA GLN A 310 -6.90 26.64 -10.81
C GLN A 310 -6.99 26.46 -9.29
N LYS A 311 -7.74 27.35 -8.63
CA LYS A 311 -7.94 27.29 -7.19
C LYS A 311 -9.16 26.46 -6.82
N LEU A 312 -10.31 26.75 -7.42
CA LEU A 312 -11.58 26.11 -7.06
C LEU A 312 -11.53 24.59 -7.23
N LEU A 313 -10.95 24.10 -8.32
CA LEU A 313 -10.70 22.69 -8.57
C LEU A 313 -9.23 22.54 -8.98
N SER A 314 -8.38 22.14 -8.04
CA SER A 314 -6.95 21.93 -8.32
C SER A 314 -6.67 20.52 -8.80
N SER A 315 -7.43 19.53 -8.34
CA SER A 315 -7.25 18.13 -8.75
C SER A 315 -8.58 17.38 -8.80
N PHE A 316 -8.63 16.45 -9.74
CA PHE A 316 -9.77 15.54 -9.95
C PHE A 316 -9.24 14.15 -10.27
N ILE A 317 -9.89 13.12 -9.74
CA ILE A 317 -9.66 11.73 -10.13
C ILE A 317 -11.00 11.00 -10.31
N TYR A 318 -11.03 10.14 -11.32
CA TYR A 318 -12.01 9.08 -11.46
C TYR A 318 -11.28 7.75 -11.54
N GLU A 319 -11.71 6.75 -10.75
CA GLU A 319 -11.18 5.40 -10.80
C GLU A 319 -12.31 4.38 -10.94
N TYR A 320 -12.09 3.42 -11.82
CA TYR A 320 -12.88 2.20 -11.91
C TYR A 320 -12.01 1.03 -11.47
N TYR A 321 -12.54 0.14 -10.65
CA TYR A 321 -11.85 -1.05 -10.19
C TYR A 321 -12.74 -2.29 -10.27
N THR A 322 -12.17 -3.41 -10.71
CA THR A 322 -12.80 -4.73 -10.62
C THR A 322 -11.78 -5.79 -10.23
N SER A 323 -12.19 -6.74 -9.39
CA SER A 323 -11.43 -7.91 -8.95
C SER A 323 -12.31 -9.17 -8.92
N LYS A 324 -13.24 -9.26 -9.84
CA LYS A 324 -14.21 -10.38 -9.91
C LYS A 324 -13.66 -11.63 -10.57
N ASP A 325 -12.58 -11.54 -11.33
CA ASP A 325 -12.03 -12.67 -12.08
C ASP A 325 -10.93 -13.41 -11.32
N GLN A 326 -10.05 -12.69 -10.63
CA GLN A 326 -8.97 -13.19 -9.78
C GLN A 326 -8.12 -14.28 -10.46
N GLY A 327 -7.49 -13.93 -11.59
CA GLY A 327 -6.52 -14.77 -12.29
C GLY A 327 -7.05 -15.67 -13.40
N GLY A 328 -8.37 -15.80 -13.58
CA GLY A 328 -8.95 -16.53 -14.74
C GLY A 328 -8.62 -18.02 -14.83
N TYR A 329 -8.91 -18.60 -15.98
CA TYR A 329 -8.62 -20.00 -16.29
C TYR A 329 -7.25 -20.15 -16.97
N ILE A 330 -6.32 -20.87 -16.35
CA ILE A 330 -5.08 -21.31 -17.00
C ILE A 330 -5.20 -22.82 -17.28
N ILE A 331 -5.37 -23.17 -18.54
CA ILE A 331 -5.17 -24.54 -19.01
C ILE A 331 -3.67 -24.72 -19.19
N ARG A 332 -3.05 -25.62 -18.45
CA ARG A 332 -1.66 -26.04 -18.70
C ARG A 332 -1.67 -27.28 -19.60
N PRO A 333 -1.31 -27.15 -20.88
CA PRO A 333 -1.28 -28.27 -21.83
C PRO A 333 -0.28 -29.35 -21.45
N ASP A 334 0.75 -29.00 -20.65
CA ASP A 334 1.84 -29.86 -20.20
C ASP A 334 1.54 -30.65 -18.92
N HIS A 335 0.37 -30.42 -18.30
CA HIS A 335 -0.14 -31.22 -17.16
C HIS A 335 -1.53 -31.80 -17.47
N PRO A 336 -1.61 -32.89 -18.24
CA PRO A 336 -2.91 -33.48 -18.66
C PRO A 336 -3.73 -34.08 -17.52
N ILE A 337 -3.18 -34.14 -16.30
CA ILE A 337 -3.84 -34.82 -15.16
C ILE A 337 -4.56 -33.81 -14.24
N GLU A 338 -4.19 -32.50 -14.30
CA GLU A 338 -4.86 -31.46 -13.52
C GLU A 338 -4.97 -30.19 -14.36
N PRO A 339 -6.13 -29.91 -14.95
CA PRO A 339 -6.40 -28.57 -15.45
C PRO A 339 -6.37 -27.64 -14.23
N THR A 340 -5.27 -26.92 -14.08
CA THR A 340 -5.16 -25.90 -13.05
C THR A 340 -6.02 -24.72 -13.49
N ILE A 341 -7.19 -24.61 -12.89
CA ILE A 341 -7.99 -23.40 -12.98
C ILE A 341 -7.20 -22.34 -12.24
N GLY A 342 -6.74 -21.34 -12.96
CA GLY A 342 -6.04 -20.20 -12.40
C GLY A 342 -7.03 -19.38 -11.57
N PHE A 343 -7.09 -19.68 -10.29
CA PHE A 343 -7.89 -18.97 -9.31
C PHE A 343 -6.96 -18.47 -8.21
N ASP A 344 -6.73 -17.19 -8.23
CA ASP A 344 -6.03 -16.50 -7.16
C ASP A 344 -7.06 -15.90 -6.20
N SER A 345 -6.87 -16.07 -4.91
CA SER A 345 -7.67 -15.37 -3.92
C SER A 345 -6.90 -14.17 -3.43
N TYR A 346 -6.99 -13.04 -4.15
CA TYR A 346 -6.17 -11.86 -3.89
C TYR A 346 -6.08 -11.51 -2.41
N PHE A 347 -4.85 -11.33 -1.91
CA PHE A 347 -4.49 -11.03 -0.53
C PHE A 347 -4.67 -12.18 0.47
N ASN A 348 -5.03 -13.38 0.00
CA ASN A 348 -5.09 -14.58 0.81
C ASN A 348 -3.94 -15.54 0.46
N ASN A 349 -3.47 -16.32 1.45
CA ASN A 349 -2.44 -17.33 1.22
C ASN A 349 -2.57 -18.48 2.21
N GLY A 350 -2.33 -19.70 1.77
CA GLY A 350 -2.49 -20.92 2.58
C GLY A 350 -1.44 -21.06 3.68
N VAL A 351 -0.24 -20.54 3.50
CA VAL A 351 0.87 -20.56 4.48
C VAL A 351 0.87 -19.28 5.31
N PHE A 352 0.86 -18.12 4.66
CA PHE A 352 0.81 -16.80 5.31
C PHE A 352 -0.64 -16.39 5.57
N ARG A 353 -1.33 -17.14 6.46
CA ARG A 353 -2.79 -17.08 6.65
C ARG A 353 -3.33 -15.74 7.12
N SER A 354 -2.50 -14.84 7.64
CA SER A 354 -2.93 -13.45 7.89
C SER A 354 -3.15 -12.66 6.60
N GLY A 355 -2.71 -13.21 5.45
CA GLY A 355 -2.86 -12.59 4.15
C GLY A 355 -1.97 -11.36 3.97
N TRP A 356 -2.32 -10.53 2.98
CA TRP A 356 -1.63 -9.28 2.69
C TRP A 356 -2.11 -8.15 3.61
N THR A 357 -1.83 -8.32 4.92
CA THR A 357 -2.28 -7.43 6.00
C THR A 357 -1.12 -7.01 6.89
N ASN A 358 -1.27 -5.91 7.63
CA ASN A 358 -0.41 -5.47 8.71
C ASN A 358 -1.25 -4.71 9.76
N TYR A 359 -1.09 -5.03 11.03
CA TYR A 359 -1.92 -4.51 12.13
C TYR A 359 -3.43 -4.58 11.81
N ASN A 360 -3.88 -5.78 11.41
CA ASN A 360 -5.27 -6.13 11.11
C ASN A 360 -5.92 -5.34 9.95
N ARG A 361 -5.12 -4.65 9.10
CA ARG A 361 -5.58 -3.92 7.92
C ARG A 361 -4.88 -4.43 6.68
N THR A 362 -5.56 -4.40 5.53
CA THR A 362 -4.90 -4.67 4.24
C THR A 362 -3.77 -3.66 4.00
N ILE A 363 -2.62 -4.14 3.54
CA ILE A 363 -1.49 -3.28 3.14
C ILE A 363 -1.83 -2.53 1.84
N GLY A 364 -2.56 -3.17 0.94
CA GLY A 364 -3.00 -2.61 -0.33
C GLY A 364 -4.37 -1.94 -0.26
N ILE A 365 -5.11 -2.05 -1.35
CA ILE A 365 -6.41 -1.39 -1.55
C ILE A 365 -7.36 -1.56 -0.34
N PRO A 366 -7.90 -0.45 0.23
CA PRO A 366 -8.69 -0.50 1.45
C PRO A 366 -10.07 -1.13 1.26
N LEU A 367 -10.57 -1.26 0.03
CA LEU A 367 -11.85 -1.90 -0.26
C LEU A 367 -11.84 -3.40 0.03
N PHE A 368 -10.66 -4.02 0.10
CA PHE A 368 -10.55 -5.40 0.57
C PHE A 368 -10.59 -5.41 2.10
N THR A 369 -11.59 -6.09 2.66
CA THR A 369 -11.80 -6.13 4.10
C THR A 369 -11.16 -7.35 4.73
N THR A 370 -10.55 -7.17 5.89
CA THR A 370 -9.91 -8.25 6.64
C THR A 370 -10.92 -9.14 7.34
N ARG A 371 -10.68 -10.45 7.33
CA ARG A 371 -11.34 -11.40 8.20
C ARG A 371 -10.63 -11.46 9.53
N MET A 372 -11.37 -11.25 10.61
CA MET A 372 -10.82 -11.27 11.97
C MET A 372 -11.20 -12.57 12.68
N GLU A 373 -10.21 -13.24 13.28
CA GLU A 373 -10.40 -14.41 14.15
C GLU A 373 -9.57 -14.23 15.43
N ASN A 374 -10.22 -14.22 16.59
CA ASN A 374 -9.57 -14.07 17.88
C ASN A 374 -8.65 -12.82 17.95
N GLY A 375 -9.11 -11.68 17.42
CA GLY A 375 -8.34 -10.41 17.43
C GLY A 375 -7.16 -10.36 16.44
N GLN A 376 -7.02 -11.35 15.55
CA GLN A 376 -5.93 -11.43 14.56
C GLN A 376 -6.51 -11.54 13.14
N ALA A 377 -5.88 -10.87 12.19
CA ALA A 377 -6.24 -11.01 10.78
C ALA A 377 -5.96 -12.43 10.27
N ARG A 378 -6.94 -12.98 9.55
CA ARG A 378 -6.91 -14.31 8.88
C ARG A 378 -7.22 -14.17 7.40
N GLY A 379 -6.48 -13.29 6.71
CA GLY A 379 -6.71 -12.96 5.32
C GLY A 379 -7.84 -11.95 5.15
N VAL A 380 -8.43 -11.94 3.98
CA VAL A 380 -9.54 -11.08 3.59
C VAL A 380 -10.80 -11.90 3.31
N ASN A 381 -11.97 -11.33 3.60
CA ASN A 381 -13.27 -11.93 3.38
C ASN A 381 -14.10 -11.21 2.31
N ASN A 382 -13.54 -10.15 1.73
CA ASN A 382 -14.13 -9.42 0.61
C ASN A 382 -13.01 -8.92 -0.30
N ASN A 383 -12.74 -9.64 -1.36
CA ASN A 383 -11.73 -9.31 -2.38
C ASN A 383 -12.28 -9.40 -3.81
N ALA A 384 -13.52 -9.87 -3.99
CA ALA A 384 -14.23 -9.81 -5.25
C ALA A 384 -15.16 -8.60 -5.24
N ILE A 385 -14.78 -7.52 -5.91
CA ILE A 385 -15.51 -6.26 -5.90
C ILE A 385 -15.55 -5.59 -7.28
N THR A 386 -16.50 -4.69 -7.46
CA THR A 386 -16.45 -3.63 -8.48
C THR A 386 -16.65 -2.29 -7.79
N ALA A 387 -15.92 -1.26 -8.21
CA ALA A 387 -16.02 0.05 -7.59
C ALA A 387 -15.82 1.19 -8.59
N HIS A 388 -16.54 2.29 -8.36
CA HIS A 388 -16.33 3.60 -8.98
C HIS A 388 -15.94 4.58 -7.88
N HIS A 389 -14.89 5.34 -8.09
CA HIS A 389 -14.42 6.33 -7.14
C HIS A 389 -14.20 7.68 -7.81
N PHE A 390 -14.61 8.73 -7.14
CA PHE A 390 -14.41 10.12 -7.53
C PHE A 390 -13.72 10.86 -6.40
N GLY A 391 -12.65 11.58 -6.72
CA GLY A 391 -11.94 12.43 -5.78
C GLY A 391 -11.76 13.84 -6.34
N PHE A 392 -11.93 14.82 -5.48
CA PHE A 392 -11.84 16.26 -5.81
C PHE A 392 -10.99 16.96 -4.74
N LYS A 393 -10.15 17.89 -5.19
CA LYS A 393 -9.39 18.77 -4.30
C LYS A 393 -9.39 20.18 -4.87
N GLY A 394 -9.42 21.17 -4.00
CA GLY A 394 -9.37 22.57 -4.40
C GLY A 394 -9.31 23.50 -3.20
N ASN A 395 -9.48 24.80 -3.51
CA ASN A 395 -9.46 25.86 -2.50
C ASN A 395 -10.65 26.79 -2.74
N VAL A 396 -11.36 27.13 -1.66
CA VAL A 396 -12.41 28.13 -1.62
C VAL A 396 -12.00 29.19 -0.61
N SER A 397 -11.70 30.40 -1.08
CA SER A 397 -11.09 31.45 -0.25
C SER A 397 -9.80 30.94 0.41
N ASN A 398 -9.73 30.93 1.73
CA ASN A 398 -8.59 30.45 2.53
C ASN A 398 -8.72 28.97 2.94
N PHE A 399 -9.79 28.30 2.57
CA PHE A 399 -10.01 26.90 2.92
C PHE A 399 -9.56 26.00 1.78
N GLN A 400 -8.85 24.92 2.13
CA GLN A 400 -8.65 23.79 1.21
C GLN A 400 -9.73 22.76 1.47
N TYR A 401 -10.20 22.08 0.43
CA TYR A 401 -11.12 20.98 0.58
C TYR A 401 -10.66 19.73 -0.18
N LYS A 402 -11.07 18.57 0.33
CA LYS A 402 -11.05 17.29 -0.38
C LYS A 402 -12.43 16.66 -0.27
N ALA A 403 -12.95 16.16 -1.36
CA ALA A 403 -14.17 15.37 -1.38
C ALA A 403 -13.90 14.03 -2.05
N MET A 404 -14.41 12.95 -1.48
CA MET A 404 -14.25 11.59 -1.99
C MET A 404 -15.59 10.88 -1.96
N MET A 405 -15.90 10.16 -3.03
CA MET A 405 -17.13 9.38 -3.18
C MET A 405 -16.78 8.04 -3.81
N THR A 406 -17.17 6.96 -3.14
CA THR A 406 -16.94 5.59 -3.63
C THR A 406 -18.26 4.84 -3.66
N PHE A 407 -18.53 4.20 -4.78
CA PHE A 407 -19.67 3.33 -5.02
C PHE A 407 -19.13 1.95 -5.33
N SER A 408 -19.42 0.96 -4.50
CA SER A 408 -18.93 -0.40 -4.70
C SER A 408 -20.04 -1.43 -4.61
N ASN A 409 -19.85 -2.54 -5.34
CA ASN A 409 -20.58 -3.77 -5.16
C ASN A 409 -19.60 -4.83 -4.65
N ASN A 410 -19.94 -5.44 -3.54
CA ASN A 410 -19.10 -6.34 -2.77
C ASN A 410 -19.62 -7.75 -2.90
N TYR A 411 -18.85 -8.64 -3.54
CA TYR A 411 -19.25 -10.03 -3.81
C TYR A 411 -18.65 -11.00 -2.79
N GLY A 412 -17.86 -10.52 -1.83
CA GLY A 412 -17.17 -11.34 -0.84
C GLY A 412 -15.92 -12.01 -1.42
N THR A 413 -15.75 -13.28 -1.15
CA THR A 413 -14.69 -14.12 -1.73
C THR A 413 -15.26 -15.04 -2.81
N ILE A 414 -14.37 -15.51 -3.68
CA ILE A 414 -14.70 -16.49 -4.71
C ILE A 414 -14.38 -17.89 -4.19
N SER A 415 -15.23 -18.87 -4.53
CA SER A 415 -14.98 -20.30 -4.41
C SER A 415 -15.23 -20.97 -5.75
N LEU A 416 -14.59 -22.12 -5.97
CA LEU A 416 -14.84 -22.93 -7.16
C LEU A 416 -15.87 -24.03 -6.82
N LEU A 417 -16.91 -24.11 -7.62
CA LEU A 417 -17.87 -25.21 -7.60
C LEU A 417 -17.54 -26.17 -8.74
N ASN A 418 -17.56 -27.46 -8.48
CA ASN A 418 -17.46 -28.48 -9.50
C ASN A 418 -18.86 -28.99 -9.78
N ASP A 419 -19.42 -28.61 -10.92
CA ASP A 419 -20.80 -28.89 -11.31
C ASP A 419 -20.94 -30.18 -12.18
N GLY A 420 -19.83 -30.94 -12.37
CA GLY A 420 -19.77 -32.11 -13.21
C GLY A 420 -18.94 -33.26 -12.67
N GLU A 421 -18.96 -34.39 -13.35
CA GLU A 421 -18.09 -35.52 -13.05
C GLU A 421 -16.68 -35.31 -13.61
N GLY A 422 -15.66 -35.54 -12.76
CA GLY A 422 -14.27 -35.46 -13.15
C GLY A 422 -13.66 -34.04 -13.00
N LYS A 423 -12.40 -33.90 -13.43
CA LYS A 423 -11.60 -32.67 -13.30
C LYS A 423 -11.57 -31.87 -14.61
N ASN A 424 -12.61 -31.90 -15.43
CA ASN A 424 -12.67 -31.10 -16.64
C ASN A 424 -12.86 -29.60 -16.27
N PRO A 425 -12.05 -28.66 -16.78
CA PRO A 425 -12.19 -27.23 -16.52
C PRO A 425 -13.60 -26.68 -16.80
N GLU A 426 -14.29 -27.21 -17.79
CA GLU A 426 -15.66 -26.83 -18.16
C GLU A 426 -16.67 -27.08 -17.04
N ASN A 427 -16.38 -28.01 -16.12
CA ASN A 427 -17.23 -28.39 -15.01
C ASN A 427 -17.07 -27.49 -13.79
N TYR A 428 -16.20 -26.49 -13.83
CA TYR A 428 -15.98 -25.57 -12.71
C TYR A 428 -16.60 -24.23 -12.99
N SER A 429 -17.36 -23.75 -12.02
CA SER A 429 -17.89 -22.37 -12.01
C SER A 429 -17.38 -21.59 -10.81
N LYS A 430 -17.31 -20.26 -10.95
CA LYS A 430 -16.96 -19.34 -9.84
C LYS A 430 -18.23 -18.99 -9.08
N ALA A 431 -18.23 -19.27 -7.77
CA ALA A 431 -19.30 -18.85 -6.86
C ALA A 431 -18.78 -17.73 -5.93
N TYR A 432 -19.59 -16.72 -5.73
CA TYR A 432 -19.29 -15.60 -4.83
C TYR A 432 -20.01 -15.77 -3.50
N SER A 433 -19.37 -15.38 -2.38
CA SER A 433 -20.00 -15.39 -1.07
C SER A 433 -21.31 -14.57 -1.05
N PHE A 434 -21.36 -13.49 -1.85
CA PHE A 434 -22.56 -12.69 -2.07
C PHE A 434 -22.90 -12.68 -3.57
N PRO A 435 -23.66 -13.66 -4.10
CA PRO A 435 -23.84 -13.82 -5.54
C PRO A 435 -24.45 -12.61 -6.26
N LYS A 436 -25.34 -11.86 -5.57
CA LYS A 436 -25.97 -10.64 -6.12
C LYS A 436 -25.12 -9.38 -5.92
N GLY A 437 -24.06 -9.47 -5.11
CA GLY A 437 -23.31 -8.32 -4.63
C GLY A 437 -24.08 -7.55 -3.56
N LEU A 438 -23.35 -6.95 -2.63
CA LEU A 438 -23.87 -6.02 -1.63
C LEU A 438 -23.40 -4.62 -1.99
N SER A 439 -24.35 -3.72 -2.23
CA SER A 439 -24.05 -2.34 -2.60
C SER A 439 -23.49 -1.56 -1.41
N GLN A 440 -22.56 -0.64 -1.68
CA GLN A 440 -22.00 0.26 -0.66
C GLN A 440 -21.66 1.60 -1.26
N GLN A 441 -21.92 2.65 -0.52
CA GLN A 441 -21.60 4.03 -0.86
C GLN A 441 -20.88 4.66 0.32
N SER A 442 -19.71 5.23 0.06
CA SER A 442 -18.88 5.86 1.10
C SER A 442 -18.45 7.25 0.66
N TYR A 443 -18.74 8.24 1.47
CA TYR A 443 -18.53 9.66 1.18
C TYR A 443 -17.60 10.28 2.23
N MET A 444 -16.79 11.24 1.83
CA MET A 444 -16.01 12.08 2.74
C MET A 444 -15.89 13.51 2.19
N LEU A 445 -16.04 14.48 3.07
CA LEU A 445 -15.66 15.88 2.86
C LEU A 445 -14.65 16.28 3.95
N GLU A 446 -13.45 16.67 3.53
CA GLU A 446 -12.44 17.27 4.39
C GLU A 446 -12.32 18.75 4.08
N ILE A 447 -12.31 19.59 5.12
CA ILE A 447 -12.08 21.03 5.04
C ILE A 447 -10.88 21.34 5.92
N ILE A 448 -9.86 22.00 5.32
CA ILE A 448 -8.63 22.37 6.00
C ILE A 448 -8.53 23.89 6.01
N LEU A 449 -8.43 24.46 7.21
CA LEU A 449 -7.99 25.83 7.42
C LEU A 449 -6.48 25.77 7.70
N PRO A 450 -5.63 26.24 6.78
CA PRO A 450 -4.19 26.29 6.99
C PRO A 450 -3.83 27.30 8.08
N GLU A 451 -2.59 27.26 8.54
CA GLU A 451 -2.05 28.25 9.47
C GLU A 451 -2.23 29.68 8.92
N LEU A 452 -2.79 30.54 9.73
CA LEU A 452 -2.94 31.97 9.45
C LEU A 452 -2.07 32.75 10.46
N ASN A 453 -1.62 33.95 10.08
CA ASN A 453 -0.74 34.80 10.92
C ASN A 453 -1.23 35.00 12.37
N LYS A 454 -2.52 34.82 12.66
CA LYS A 454 -3.13 34.95 13.98
C LYS A 454 -3.50 33.59 14.62
N ILE A 455 -3.44 32.49 13.87
CA ILE A 455 -3.79 31.15 14.30
C ILE A 455 -2.63 30.24 13.92
N PRO A 456 -1.76 29.88 14.89
CA PRO A 456 -0.57 29.08 14.59
C PRO A 456 -0.87 27.58 14.41
N PHE A 457 -2.14 27.21 14.25
CA PHE A 457 -2.57 25.85 14.06
C PHE A 457 -3.23 25.67 12.69
N SER A 458 -2.94 24.59 12.02
CA SER A 458 -3.81 24.09 10.96
C SER A 458 -4.96 23.29 11.57
N ILE A 459 -6.16 23.52 11.09
CA ILE A 459 -7.38 22.84 11.54
C ILE A 459 -7.93 22.05 10.37
N ALA A 460 -8.13 20.75 10.56
CA ALA A 460 -8.78 19.91 9.57
C ALA A 460 -10.06 19.30 10.18
N THR A 461 -11.17 19.45 9.47
CA THR A 461 -12.43 18.80 9.81
C THR A 461 -12.82 17.84 8.72
N ARG A 462 -13.30 16.64 9.09
CA ARG A 462 -13.77 15.62 8.16
C ARG A 462 -15.16 15.17 8.54
N PHE A 463 -16.02 15.09 7.55
CA PHE A 463 -17.36 14.51 7.61
C PHE A 463 -17.38 13.29 6.72
N ALA A 464 -17.85 12.17 7.20
CA ALA A 464 -17.96 10.95 6.41
C ALA A 464 -19.29 10.25 6.64
N LEU A 465 -19.78 9.61 5.59
CA LEU A 465 -21.05 8.90 5.58
C LEU A 465 -20.90 7.61 4.80
N ASP A 466 -21.34 6.52 5.39
CA ASP A 466 -21.53 5.22 4.75
C ASP A 466 -23.02 4.90 4.67
N THR A 467 -23.46 4.42 3.48
CA THR A 467 -24.82 3.92 3.24
C THR A 467 -24.73 2.69 2.36
N GLY A 468 -25.65 1.75 2.53
CA GLY A 468 -25.68 0.55 1.71
C GLY A 468 -25.90 -0.73 2.51
N GLU A 469 -25.51 -1.86 1.90
CA GLU A 469 -25.80 -3.18 2.43
C GLU A 469 -24.57 -3.88 3.01
N TYR A 470 -23.35 -3.40 2.67
CA TYR A 470 -22.11 -4.08 3.05
C TYR A 470 -21.54 -3.58 4.38
N LEU A 471 -21.41 -2.27 4.56
CA LEU A 471 -21.01 -1.65 5.83
C LEU A 471 -22.25 -1.08 6.54
N PRO A 472 -22.22 -0.94 7.87
CA PRO A 472 -23.30 -0.29 8.60
C PRO A 472 -23.53 1.13 8.11
N GLU A 473 -24.80 1.55 7.94
CA GLU A 473 -25.09 2.96 7.74
C GLU A 473 -24.57 3.76 8.91
N ASN A 474 -23.66 4.69 8.64
CA ASN A 474 -22.93 5.38 9.69
C ASN A 474 -22.51 6.78 9.23
N PHE A 475 -22.70 7.77 10.10
CA PHE A 475 -22.16 9.11 9.94
C PHE A 475 -21.08 9.35 10.99
N GLY A 476 -19.96 9.92 10.57
CA GLY A 476 -18.85 10.25 11.46
C GLY A 476 -18.27 11.63 11.19
N PHE A 477 -17.68 12.16 12.24
CA PHE A 477 -17.00 13.45 12.28
C PHE A 477 -15.61 13.30 12.88
N GLN A 478 -14.64 14.00 12.31
CA GLN A 478 -13.29 14.08 12.85
C GLN A 478 -12.83 15.53 12.83
N ILE A 479 -12.17 15.97 13.90
CA ILE A 479 -11.46 17.25 13.98
C ILE A 479 -10.01 17.01 14.35
N SER A 480 -9.09 17.66 13.65
CA SER A 480 -7.64 17.59 13.90
C SER A 480 -7.07 18.99 14.03
N LEU A 481 -6.25 19.20 15.03
CA LEU A 481 -5.45 20.40 15.22
C LEU A 481 -3.98 20.01 15.08
N ARG A 482 -3.21 20.79 14.33
CA ARG A 482 -1.79 20.52 14.09
C ARG A 482 -0.98 21.81 14.16
N TYR A 483 0.14 21.76 14.86
CA TYR A 483 1.12 22.81 14.96
C TYR A 483 2.49 22.29 14.55
N GLN A 484 3.19 23.06 13.72
CA GLN A 484 4.57 22.76 13.33
C GLN A 484 5.48 23.93 13.67
N GLY A 485 6.66 23.63 14.20
CA GLY A 485 7.65 24.63 14.57
C GLY A 485 9.08 24.20 14.28
N LEU A 486 10.01 25.14 14.49
CA LEU A 486 11.45 24.91 14.37
C LEU A 486 12.06 24.81 15.77
N LEU A 487 12.88 23.77 16.03
CA LEU A 487 13.67 23.62 17.24
C LEU A 487 15.07 24.23 17.09
N SER A 488 15.69 24.07 15.91
CA SER A 488 17.00 24.64 15.63
C SER A 488 17.15 24.92 14.12
N LYS A 489 17.94 25.95 13.82
CA LYS A 489 18.36 26.30 12.46
C LYS A 489 19.79 25.87 12.22
#